data_61600c3d2bb4c2aa1a109360cda47cf5
#
_entry.id   61600c3d2bb4c2aa1a109360cda47cf5
#
_cell.length_a   1.000
_cell.length_b   1.000
_cell.length_c   1.000
_cell.angle_alpha   90.00
_cell.angle_beta   90.00
_cell.angle_gamma   90.00
#
_symmetry.space_group_name_H-M   'P 1'
#
loop_
_entity.id
_entity.type
_entity.pdbx_description
1 polymer ?
#
loop_
_entity_poly.entity_id
_entity_poly.type
_entity_poly.pdbx_seq_one_letter_code
_entity_poly.pdbx_strand_id
1 'polypeptide(L)'
;MQYIITCPEHIDTSITLPASKSISNRALIIQALTKVGMMPENLSDCDDTEVIIRGLSKQSDMIDIKAAGTAMRFMTAYLSATDGEYTITGTERMKHRPIGILVDALRYLGAEIEYVGEEGYPPLHIRGRQLEGGSLQIPGNVSSQYISALLMIAPILTKGLELKLTGNIISRPYIDLTLHLMHEFGVSAEWSDFDTISVKSQAYQQRAYTIESDWSAASYWYEILALTDDTRSKVALQGLKDGSRQGDSAVRYIFSLLGIKTSFKDKDSNSLPEAILTRHSRMLNRMEYDFTNQPDLAQTLIAVCPILGIPFHFTGLGTLKIKETDRIEAMKREMEKLGYILYDENGTELSWNGERCEPMAEPIIETYEDHRMAMSFAPLAIKLGEIRINHPEVVSKSYPHYWDDLRKAGFHIQEVD
;
A
#
# COMPACT_ATOMS: atom_id res chain seq x y z
N MET A 1 -10.33 22.67 2.17
CA MET A 1 -9.30 22.86 1.13
C MET A 1 -9.63 21.98 -0.06
N GLN A 2 -9.62 22.55 -1.26
CA GLN A 2 -9.92 21.84 -2.49
C GLN A 2 -8.85 22.19 -3.54
N TYR A 3 -8.50 21.25 -4.41
CA TYR A 3 -7.61 21.52 -5.56
C TYR A 3 -8.39 21.40 -6.86
N ILE A 4 -8.16 22.38 -7.75
CA ILE A 4 -8.55 22.36 -9.16
C ILE A 4 -7.32 22.02 -9.98
N ILE A 5 -7.39 20.96 -10.76
CA ILE A 5 -6.24 20.38 -11.46
C ILE A 5 -6.51 20.40 -12.95
N THR A 6 -5.58 20.96 -13.71
CA THR A 6 -5.54 20.90 -15.18
C THR A 6 -4.20 20.33 -15.64
N CYS A 7 -4.16 19.72 -16.83
CA CYS A 7 -2.99 19.03 -17.33
C CYS A 7 -2.23 19.82 -18.40
N PRO A 8 -0.92 19.57 -18.59
CA PRO A 8 -0.18 20.06 -19.75
C PRO A 8 -0.53 19.29 -21.03
N GLU A 9 -0.24 19.87 -22.18
CA GLU A 9 -0.40 19.20 -23.49
C GLU A 9 0.65 18.12 -23.73
N HIS A 10 1.84 18.26 -23.15
CA HIS A 10 2.97 17.36 -23.29
C HIS A 10 3.62 17.07 -21.95
N ILE A 11 3.98 15.80 -21.72
CA ILE A 11 4.61 15.36 -20.47
C ILE A 11 5.98 14.75 -20.81
N ASP A 12 7.03 15.40 -20.37
CA ASP A 12 8.42 14.91 -20.40
C ASP A 12 9.09 15.27 -19.08
N THR A 13 9.14 14.31 -18.17
CA THR A 13 9.58 14.57 -16.79
C THR A 13 10.39 13.41 -16.21
N SER A 14 11.22 13.75 -15.21
CA SER A 14 11.92 12.76 -14.38
C SER A 14 11.53 12.98 -12.92
N ILE A 15 10.99 11.94 -12.31
CA ILE A 15 10.44 11.95 -10.94
C ILE A 15 11.24 11.01 -10.06
N THR A 16 11.71 11.47 -8.93
CA THR A 16 12.23 10.63 -7.87
C THR A 16 11.06 10.20 -6.99
N LEU A 17 10.62 8.96 -7.15
CA LEU A 17 9.50 8.45 -6.37
C LEU A 17 9.82 8.36 -4.88
N PRO A 18 8.80 8.48 -4.00
CA PRO A 18 9.00 8.23 -2.58
C PRO A 18 9.51 6.81 -2.34
N ALA A 19 10.22 6.62 -1.25
CA ALA A 19 10.63 5.29 -0.83
C ALA A 19 9.41 4.42 -0.47
N SER A 20 9.51 3.11 -0.70
CA SER A 20 8.41 2.19 -0.42
C SER A 20 8.00 2.19 1.04
N LYS A 21 6.77 2.65 1.30
CA LYS A 21 6.15 2.60 2.63
C LYS A 21 6.10 1.16 3.15
N SER A 22 5.74 0.21 2.31
CA SER A 22 5.61 -1.20 2.68
C SER A 22 6.93 -1.83 3.09
N ILE A 23 8.04 -1.46 2.44
CA ILE A 23 9.39 -1.90 2.81
C ILE A 23 9.86 -1.15 4.05
N SER A 24 9.73 0.19 4.08
CA SER A 24 10.14 1.03 5.21
C SER A 24 9.58 0.55 6.54
N ASN A 25 8.27 0.32 6.58
CA ASN A 25 7.58 -0.10 7.80
C ASN A 25 8.06 -1.47 8.30
N ARG A 26 8.33 -2.42 7.41
CA ARG A 26 8.88 -3.73 7.76
C ARG A 26 10.33 -3.64 8.23
N ALA A 27 11.15 -2.92 7.49
CA ALA A 27 12.57 -2.75 7.80
C ALA A 27 12.76 -2.07 9.16
N LEU A 28 11.93 -1.09 9.51
CA LEU A 28 11.96 -0.42 10.83
C LEU A 28 11.65 -1.40 11.97
N ILE A 29 10.64 -2.25 11.84
CA ILE A 29 10.32 -3.26 12.87
C ILE A 29 11.46 -4.28 12.99
N ILE A 30 11.96 -4.80 11.86
CA ILE A 30 13.07 -5.77 11.86
C ILE A 30 14.32 -5.15 12.50
N GLN A 31 14.68 -3.91 12.14
CA GLN A 31 15.81 -3.21 12.75
C GLN A 31 15.62 -2.99 14.26
N ALA A 32 14.42 -2.63 14.69
CA ALA A 32 14.14 -2.49 16.12
C ALA A 32 14.35 -3.83 16.88
N LEU A 33 14.07 -4.96 16.23
CA LEU A 33 14.27 -6.29 16.79
C LEU A 33 15.76 -6.72 16.81
N THR A 34 16.66 -6.06 16.05
CA THR A 34 18.11 -6.29 16.15
C THR A 34 18.71 -5.73 17.45
N LYS A 35 17.98 -4.87 18.18
CA LYS A 35 18.42 -4.16 19.38
C LYS A 35 19.66 -3.25 19.17
N VAL A 36 19.99 -2.94 17.92
CA VAL A 36 21.08 -2.04 17.53
C VAL A 36 20.50 -0.86 16.76
N GLY A 37 20.85 0.36 17.15
CA GLY A 37 20.20 1.60 16.72
C GLY A 37 20.55 2.09 15.30
N MET A 38 20.76 1.19 14.31
CA MET A 38 20.96 1.60 12.92
C MET A 38 19.61 1.77 12.24
N MET A 39 19.41 2.87 11.53
CA MET A 39 18.19 3.11 10.71
C MET A 39 18.44 2.67 9.27
N PRO A 40 17.41 2.11 8.58
CA PRO A 40 17.49 1.91 7.14
C PRO A 40 17.70 3.23 6.40
N GLU A 41 18.42 3.18 5.29
CA GLU A 41 18.61 4.33 4.41
C GLU A 41 17.41 4.53 3.49
N ASN A 42 17.16 5.76 3.08
CA ASN A 42 16.05 6.13 2.18
C ASN A 42 14.68 5.67 2.72
N LEU A 43 14.40 5.96 3.99
CA LEU A 43 13.08 5.69 4.56
C LEU A 43 12.00 6.55 3.90
N SER A 44 10.80 6.00 3.80
CA SER A 44 9.63 6.78 3.39
C SER A 44 9.36 7.90 4.42
N ASP A 45 9.11 9.09 3.92
CA ASP A 45 8.76 10.29 4.67
C ASP A 45 7.25 10.47 4.88
N CYS A 46 6.46 9.43 4.59
CA CYS A 46 5.01 9.45 4.72
C CYS A 46 4.55 9.28 6.18
N ASP A 47 3.34 9.75 6.46
CA ASP A 47 2.72 9.71 7.79
C ASP A 47 2.73 8.31 8.41
N ASP A 48 2.43 7.27 7.62
CA ASP A 48 2.39 5.88 8.09
C ASP A 48 3.76 5.38 8.59
N THR A 49 4.86 5.85 8.01
CA THR A 49 6.23 5.48 8.43
C THR A 49 6.66 6.32 9.64
N GLU A 50 6.33 7.60 9.66
CA GLU A 50 6.68 8.51 10.75
C GLU A 50 6.09 8.06 12.09
N VAL A 51 4.83 7.59 12.10
CA VAL A 51 4.21 7.10 13.34
C VAL A 51 4.87 5.83 13.89
N ILE A 52 5.43 4.97 13.02
CA ILE A 52 6.26 3.82 13.46
C ILE A 52 7.56 4.31 14.10
N ILE A 53 8.27 5.24 13.45
CA ILE A 53 9.52 5.81 14.00
C ILE A 53 9.28 6.40 15.39
N ARG A 54 8.21 7.19 15.54
CA ARG A 54 7.82 7.76 16.85
C ARG A 54 7.47 6.68 17.86
N GLY A 55 6.67 5.68 17.47
CA GLY A 55 6.29 4.57 18.35
C GLY A 55 7.49 3.73 18.82
N LEU A 56 8.45 3.49 17.94
CA LEU A 56 9.68 2.75 18.27
C LEU A 56 10.61 3.52 19.20
N SER A 57 10.54 4.86 19.24
CA SER A 57 11.34 5.67 20.16
C SER A 57 10.93 5.49 21.63
N LYS A 58 9.78 4.90 21.90
CA LYS A 58 9.24 4.59 23.24
C LYS A 58 9.24 5.80 24.21
N GLN A 59 8.97 7.00 23.68
CA GLN A 59 8.97 8.23 24.47
C GLN A 59 7.67 8.41 25.29
N SER A 60 6.64 7.59 25.02
CA SER A 60 5.35 7.65 25.70
C SER A 60 4.76 6.26 25.82
N ASP A 61 4.06 6.01 26.93
CA ASP A 61 3.29 4.78 27.15
C ASP A 61 2.01 4.75 26.28
N MET A 62 1.60 5.91 25.76
CA MET A 62 0.51 6.02 24.79
C MET A 62 1.07 6.26 23.39
N ILE A 63 0.82 5.32 22.48
CA ILE A 63 1.29 5.33 21.08
C ILE A 63 0.09 5.59 20.17
N ASP A 64 -0.02 6.81 19.66
CA ASP A 64 -1.03 7.17 18.65
C ASP A 64 -0.47 6.96 17.24
N ILE A 65 -0.97 5.93 16.56
CA ILE A 65 -0.58 5.59 15.19
C ILE A 65 -1.44 6.29 14.13
N LYS A 66 -2.28 7.23 14.51
CA LYS A 66 -3.18 7.96 13.61
C LYS A 66 -4.04 6.99 12.76
N ALA A 67 -4.04 7.17 11.42
CA ALA A 67 -4.77 6.33 10.48
C ALA A 67 -3.92 5.20 9.87
N ALA A 68 -2.70 4.95 10.40
CA ALA A 68 -1.72 4.03 9.83
C ALA A 68 -2.03 2.56 10.17
N GLY A 69 -2.76 1.87 9.29
CA GLY A 69 -3.18 0.48 9.50
C GLY A 69 -2.01 -0.50 9.64
N THR A 70 -0.96 -0.32 8.87
CA THR A 70 0.25 -1.15 8.95
C THR A 70 0.96 -0.93 10.29
N ALA A 71 1.06 0.32 10.75
CA ALA A 71 1.65 0.67 12.04
C ALA A 71 0.88 0.00 13.20
N MET A 72 -0.46 0.06 13.18
CA MET A 72 -1.29 -0.60 14.20
C MET A 72 -0.94 -2.10 14.32
N ARG A 73 -0.86 -2.83 13.22
CA ARG A 73 -0.63 -4.28 13.23
C ARG A 73 0.79 -4.64 13.60
N PHE A 74 1.77 -3.95 13.00
CA PHE A 74 3.19 -4.22 13.23
C PHE A 74 3.63 -3.84 14.64
N MET A 75 3.21 -2.67 15.12
CA MET A 75 3.52 -2.24 16.48
C MET A 75 2.83 -3.12 17.53
N THR A 76 1.59 -3.56 17.31
CA THR A 76 0.92 -4.50 18.24
C THR A 76 1.76 -5.77 18.42
N ALA A 77 2.24 -6.40 17.34
CA ALA A 77 3.08 -7.58 17.45
C ALA A 77 4.44 -7.28 18.09
N TYR A 78 5.09 -6.18 17.68
CA TYR A 78 6.39 -5.76 18.23
C TYR A 78 6.32 -5.49 19.74
N LEU A 79 5.33 -4.70 20.18
CA LEU A 79 5.15 -4.35 21.59
C LEU A 79 4.80 -5.56 22.44
N SER A 80 4.03 -6.53 21.89
CA SER A 80 3.69 -7.76 22.59
C SER A 80 4.90 -8.66 22.86
N ALA A 81 5.91 -8.63 21.98
CA ALA A 81 7.09 -9.48 22.04
C ALA A 81 8.34 -8.78 22.63
N THR A 82 8.22 -7.53 23.10
CA THR A 82 9.31 -6.72 23.69
C THR A 82 8.87 -6.13 25.01
N ASP A 83 9.77 -6.06 25.99
CA ASP A 83 9.45 -5.57 27.34
C ASP A 83 8.90 -4.14 27.35
N GLY A 84 7.90 -3.91 28.16
CA GLY A 84 7.25 -2.61 28.39
C GLY A 84 5.74 -2.72 28.52
N GLU A 85 5.09 -1.62 28.88
CA GLU A 85 3.63 -1.53 29.02
C GLU A 85 3.15 -0.31 28.24
N TYR A 86 2.24 -0.53 27.30
CA TYR A 86 1.83 0.49 26.34
C TYR A 86 0.35 0.44 26.03
N THR A 87 -0.22 1.60 25.72
CA THR A 87 -1.55 1.71 25.09
C THR A 87 -1.37 2.17 23.66
N ILE A 88 -1.81 1.36 22.68
CA ILE A 88 -1.79 1.73 21.27
C ILE A 88 -3.19 2.14 20.80
N THR A 89 -3.28 3.29 20.15
CA THR A 89 -4.54 3.89 19.68
C THR A 89 -4.39 4.53 18.30
N GLY A 90 -5.43 5.15 17.77
CA GLY A 90 -5.42 5.87 16.51
C GLY A 90 -6.68 6.73 16.34
N THR A 91 -6.90 7.22 15.12
CA THR A 91 -8.11 8.00 14.77
C THR A 91 -9.40 7.21 15.01
N GLU A 92 -10.54 7.90 15.05
CA GLU A 92 -11.85 7.23 15.21
C GLU A 92 -12.06 6.15 14.13
N ARG A 93 -11.69 6.41 12.88
CA ARG A 93 -11.74 5.39 11.83
C ARG A 93 -10.87 4.17 12.15
N MET A 94 -9.67 4.37 12.73
CA MET A 94 -8.79 3.27 13.12
C MET A 94 -9.39 2.42 14.23
N LYS A 95 -10.10 3.01 15.18
CA LYS A 95 -10.78 2.30 16.25
C LYS A 95 -11.90 1.37 15.75
N HIS A 96 -12.36 1.53 14.51
CA HIS A 96 -13.33 0.65 13.85
C HIS A 96 -12.70 -0.29 12.81
N ARG A 97 -11.38 -0.35 12.74
CA ARG A 97 -10.67 -1.31 11.87
C ARG A 97 -10.32 -2.57 12.65
N PRO A 98 -10.78 -3.76 12.21
CA PRO A 98 -10.62 -4.99 12.97
C PRO A 98 -9.15 -5.36 13.19
N ILE A 99 -8.86 -5.92 14.39
CA ILE A 99 -7.54 -6.41 14.77
C ILE A 99 -7.63 -7.74 15.56
N GLY A 100 -8.83 -8.21 15.84
CA GLY A 100 -9.09 -9.37 16.70
C GLY A 100 -8.28 -10.61 16.32
N ILE A 101 -8.24 -10.98 15.04
CA ILE A 101 -7.48 -12.16 14.57
C ILE A 101 -5.99 -12.08 14.95
N LEU A 102 -5.37 -10.89 14.86
CA LEU A 102 -3.99 -10.72 15.28
C LEU A 102 -3.84 -10.80 16.79
N VAL A 103 -4.75 -10.19 17.54
CA VAL A 103 -4.73 -10.22 19.01
C VAL A 103 -4.91 -11.64 19.52
N ASP A 104 -5.85 -12.43 18.96
CA ASP A 104 -6.07 -13.82 19.34
C ASP A 104 -4.85 -14.69 19.03
N ALA A 105 -4.23 -14.49 17.87
CA ALA A 105 -2.99 -15.16 17.51
C ALA A 105 -1.85 -14.82 18.48
N LEU A 106 -1.66 -13.56 18.84
CA LEU A 106 -0.64 -13.12 19.80
C LEU A 106 -0.92 -13.66 21.21
N ARG A 107 -2.17 -13.63 21.68
CA ARG A 107 -2.58 -14.21 22.96
C ARG A 107 -2.32 -15.73 23.02
N TYR A 108 -2.59 -16.43 21.91
CA TYR A 108 -2.26 -17.87 21.80
C TYR A 108 -0.76 -18.13 21.93
N LEU A 109 0.10 -17.21 21.46
CA LEU A 109 1.55 -17.27 21.60
C LEU A 109 2.03 -16.78 22.98
N GLY A 110 1.13 -16.38 23.88
CA GLY A 110 1.43 -15.98 25.24
C GLY A 110 1.46 -14.47 25.51
N ALA A 111 0.98 -13.64 24.59
CA ALA A 111 0.93 -12.18 24.79
C ALA A 111 -0.18 -11.77 25.79
N GLU A 112 0.09 -10.72 26.55
CA GLU A 112 -0.88 -10.04 27.43
C GLU A 112 -1.40 -8.78 26.71
N ILE A 113 -2.59 -8.87 26.16
CA ILE A 113 -3.26 -7.78 25.43
C ILE A 113 -4.69 -7.66 25.93
N GLU A 114 -5.10 -6.45 26.29
CA GLU A 114 -6.46 -6.10 26.70
C GLU A 114 -7.06 -5.09 25.72
N TYR A 115 -8.34 -5.24 25.38
CA TYR A 115 -9.07 -4.21 24.66
C TYR A 115 -9.49 -3.11 25.63
N VAL A 116 -9.19 -1.85 25.31
CA VAL A 116 -9.57 -0.70 26.14
C VAL A 116 -11.02 -0.28 25.87
N GLY A 117 -11.55 -0.62 24.69
CA GLY A 117 -12.91 -0.33 24.27
C GLY A 117 -13.62 -1.59 23.78
N GLU A 118 -14.09 -1.57 22.54
CA GLU A 118 -14.81 -2.68 21.91
C GLU A 118 -13.88 -3.87 21.62
N GLU A 119 -14.34 -5.08 21.93
CA GLU A 119 -13.56 -6.30 21.65
C GLU A 119 -13.38 -6.51 20.13
N GLY A 120 -12.16 -6.87 19.74
CA GLY A 120 -11.79 -7.02 18.32
C GLY A 120 -11.25 -5.73 17.67
N TYR A 121 -11.29 -4.60 18.38
CA TYR A 121 -10.92 -3.28 17.87
C TYR A 121 -9.96 -2.51 18.78
N PRO A 122 -9.10 -1.63 18.22
CA PRO A 122 -8.30 -0.70 19.04
C PRO A 122 -9.22 0.27 19.84
N PRO A 123 -8.74 0.88 20.95
CA PRO A 123 -7.38 0.84 21.47
C PRO A 123 -7.05 -0.46 22.19
N LEU A 124 -5.74 -0.80 22.23
CA LEU A 124 -5.23 -1.98 22.93
C LEU A 124 -4.27 -1.55 24.04
N HIS A 125 -4.40 -2.20 25.19
CA HIS A 125 -3.41 -2.14 26.26
C HIS A 125 -2.56 -3.41 26.20
N ILE A 126 -1.23 -3.26 26.14
CA ILE A 126 -0.28 -4.34 25.86
C ILE A 126 0.78 -4.36 26.95
N ARG A 127 0.95 -5.52 27.62
CA ARG A 127 2.10 -5.81 28.46
C ARG A 127 3.04 -6.72 27.72
N GLY A 128 4.13 -6.12 27.21
CA GLY A 128 5.13 -6.82 26.42
C GLY A 128 5.97 -7.76 27.26
N ARG A 129 6.27 -8.94 26.69
CA ARG A 129 7.04 -10.01 27.34
C ARG A 129 7.66 -10.93 26.32
N GLN A 130 8.60 -11.78 26.76
CA GLN A 130 9.09 -12.87 25.94
C GLN A 130 7.95 -13.84 25.62
N LEU A 131 7.68 -14.06 24.35
CA LEU A 131 6.67 -15.01 23.88
C LEU A 131 7.25 -16.38 23.59
N GLU A 132 6.45 -17.44 23.74
CA GLU A 132 6.95 -18.79 23.52
C GLU A 132 7.06 -19.14 22.02
N GLY A 133 6.05 -18.84 21.24
CA GLY A 133 5.98 -19.31 19.85
C GLY A 133 5.44 -20.73 19.73
N GLY A 134 5.74 -21.40 18.63
CA GLY A 134 5.29 -22.76 18.31
C GLY A 134 4.44 -22.83 17.05
N SER A 135 3.49 -23.77 16.98
CA SER A 135 2.60 -23.91 15.82
C SER A 135 1.35 -23.07 15.99
N LEU A 136 0.98 -22.33 14.96
CA LEU A 136 -0.19 -21.44 14.92
C LEU A 136 -0.92 -21.60 13.58
N GLN A 137 -2.26 -21.55 13.62
CA GLN A 137 -3.09 -21.60 12.43
C GLN A 137 -3.99 -20.37 12.38
N ILE A 138 -3.99 -19.67 11.24
CA ILE A 138 -4.87 -18.53 10.98
C ILE A 138 -5.45 -18.61 9.57
N PRO A 139 -6.59 -17.95 9.28
CA PRO A 139 -7.12 -17.89 7.92
C PRO A 139 -6.15 -17.14 6.97
N GLY A 140 -5.95 -17.67 5.75
CA GLY A 140 -5.12 -17.03 4.71
C GLY A 140 -5.81 -15.89 3.97
N ASN A 141 -7.14 -15.77 4.09
CA ASN A 141 -7.96 -14.73 3.46
C ASN A 141 -8.12 -13.47 4.33
N VAL A 142 -7.28 -13.31 5.35
CA VAL A 142 -7.19 -12.10 6.17
C VAL A 142 -6.15 -11.13 5.63
N SER A 143 -6.09 -9.95 6.22
CA SER A 143 -5.06 -8.97 5.87
C SER A 143 -3.64 -9.56 6.00
N SER A 144 -2.85 -9.51 4.92
CA SER A 144 -1.43 -9.90 4.95
C SER A 144 -0.60 -9.13 5.99
N GLN A 145 -1.13 -8.02 6.52
CA GLN A 145 -0.50 -7.28 7.62
C GLN A 145 -0.46 -8.11 8.91
N TYR A 146 -1.49 -8.93 9.18
CA TYR A 146 -1.47 -9.83 10.36
C TYR A 146 -0.39 -10.89 10.22
N ILE A 147 -0.33 -11.53 9.05
CA ILE A 147 0.66 -12.55 8.73
C ILE A 147 2.07 -11.96 8.82
N SER A 148 2.30 -10.80 8.19
CA SER A 148 3.60 -10.10 8.23
C SER A 148 4.01 -9.70 9.64
N ALA A 149 3.07 -9.24 10.47
CA ALA A 149 3.32 -8.87 11.86
C ALA A 149 3.82 -10.06 12.69
N LEU A 150 3.14 -11.22 12.57
CA LEU A 150 3.54 -12.46 13.24
C LEU A 150 4.89 -12.99 12.75
N LEU A 151 5.13 -12.95 11.43
CA LEU A 151 6.39 -13.41 10.84
C LEU A 151 7.59 -12.59 11.32
N MET A 152 7.47 -11.26 11.37
CA MET A 152 8.59 -10.39 11.78
C MET A 152 9.03 -10.64 13.21
N ILE A 153 8.12 -10.98 14.15
CA ILE A 153 8.48 -11.31 15.53
C ILE A 153 8.87 -12.79 15.70
N ALA A 154 8.53 -13.66 14.74
CA ALA A 154 8.74 -15.09 14.85
C ALA A 154 10.17 -15.51 15.23
N PRO A 155 11.26 -14.89 14.70
CA PRO A 155 12.63 -15.27 15.05
C PRO A 155 12.97 -15.06 16.53
N ILE A 156 12.37 -14.06 17.18
CA ILE A 156 12.65 -13.75 18.59
C ILE A 156 11.78 -14.54 19.57
N LEU A 157 10.83 -15.35 19.09
CA LEU A 157 10.05 -16.25 19.92
C LEU A 157 10.93 -17.44 20.37
N THR A 158 10.72 -17.91 21.59
CA THR A 158 11.59 -18.97 22.19
C THR A 158 11.62 -20.25 21.33
N LYS A 159 10.49 -20.64 20.74
CA LYS A 159 10.34 -21.85 19.92
C LYS A 159 10.29 -21.55 18.40
N GLY A 160 10.45 -20.25 18.00
CA GLY A 160 10.17 -19.84 16.64
C GLY A 160 8.66 -19.91 16.34
N LEU A 161 8.30 -20.03 15.05
CA LEU A 161 6.90 -20.07 14.61
C LEU A 161 6.75 -21.01 13.40
N GLU A 162 5.79 -21.92 13.47
CA GLU A 162 5.24 -22.63 12.33
C GLU A 162 3.82 -22.07 12.09
N LEU A 163 3.67 -21.30 11.02
CA LEU A 163 2.43 -20.59 10.71
C LEU A 163 1.71 -21.25 9.54
N LYS A 164 0.58 -21.89 9.81
CA LYS A 164 -0.29 -22.48 8.80
C LYS A 164 -1.40 -21.51 8.41
N LEU A 165 -1.54 -21.26 7.11
CA LEU A 165 -2.58 -20.39 6.53
C LEU A 165 -3.70 -21.27 5.94
N THR A 166 -4.92 -21.10 6.43
CA THR A 166 -6.06 -21.91 5.97
C THR A 166 -6.89 -21.21 4.91
N GLY A 167 -7.44 -21.98 3.98
CA GLY A 167 -8.24 -21.45 2.87
C GLY A 167 -7.40 -20.71 1.81
N ASN A 168 -8.00 -19.78 1.12
CA ASN A 168 -7.31 -19.00 0.08
C ASN A 168 -6.34 -18.00 0.71
N ILE A 169 -5.09 -17.99 0.24
CA ILE A 169 -4.08 -17.02 0.66
C ILE A 169 -4.15 -15.82 -0.27
N ILE A 170 -4.51 -14.67 0.28
CA ILE A 170 -4.60 -13.40 -0.46
C ILE A 170 -3.39 -12.52 -0.18
N SER A 171 -3.09 -11.60 -1.10
CA SER A 171 -1.98 -10.66 -0.96
C SER A 171 -0.64 -11.35 -0.68
N ARG A 172 -0.42 -12.54 -1.25
CA ARG A 172 0.79 -13.35 -1.07
C ARG A 172 2.09 -12.59 -1.32
N PRO A 173 2.20 -11.70 -2.33
CA PRO A 173 3.41 -10.92 -2.55
C PRO A 173 3.86 -10.08 -1.36
N TYR A 174 2.95 -9.62 -0.50
CA TYR A 174 3.33 -8.88 0.72
C TYR A 174 3.87 -9.80 1.82
N ILE A 175 3.44 -11.07 1.84
CA ILE A 175 4.02 -12.09 2.72
C ILE A 175 5.44 -12.41 2.22
N ASP A 176 5.59 -12.65 0.92
CA ASP A 176 6.88 -12.95 0.29
C ASP A 176 7.88 -11.79 0.45
N LEU A 177 7.39 -10.54 0.36
CA LEU A 177 8.20 -9.35 0.66
C LEU A 177 8.70 -9.35 2.11
N THR A 178 7.87 -9.77 3.05
CA THR A 178 8.26 -9.88 4.46
C THR A 178 9.33 -10.96 4.65
N LEU A 179 9.15 -12.13 4.08
CA LEU A 179 10.14 -13.22 4.12
C LEU A 179 11.47 -12.80 3.48
N HIS A 180 11.41 -12.11 2.34
CA HIS A 180 12.59 -11.56 1.69
C HIS A 180 13.35 -10.59 2.59
N LEU A 181 12.65 -9.63 3.22
CA LEU A 181 13.29 -8.69 4.15
C LEU A 181 13.88 -9.39 5.36
N MET A 182 13.18 -10.37 5.95
CA MET A 182 13.74 -11.18 7.04
C MET A 182 15.04 -11.87 6.62
N HIS A 183 15.09 -12.39 5.40
CA HIS A 183 16.30 -13.00 4.83
C HIS A 183 17.43 -11.96 4.65
N GLU A 184 17.13 -10.76 4.14
CA GLU A 184 18.10 -9.66 4.04
C GLU A 184 18.73 -9.30 5.40
N PHE A 185 17.99 -9.46 6.50
CA PHE A 185 18.47 -9.29 7.87
C PHE A 185 18.95 -10.60 8.53
N GLY A 186 19.31 -11.60 7.72
CA GLY A 186 20.01 -12.81 8.15
C GLY A 186 19.14 -13.89 8.77
N VAL A 187 17.82 -13.79 8.69
CA VAL A 187 16.86 -14.76 9.23
C VAL A 187 16.43 -15.73 8.15
N SER A 188 16.49 -17.04 8.43
CA SER A 188 15.89 -18.07 7.60
C SER A 188 14.40 -18.17 7.91
N ALA A 189 13.57 -17.78 6.95
CA ALA A 189 12.11 -17.86 6.99
C ALA A 189 11.62 -18.25 5.59
N GLU A 190 10.89 -19.35 5.49
CA GLU A 190 10.51 -19.93 4.20
C GLU A 190 9.16 -20.62 4.22
N TRP A 191 8.55 -20.74 3.07
CA TRP A 191 7.42 -21.64 2.89
C TRP A 191 7.91 -23.09 2.99
N SER A 192 7.50 -23.78 4.07
CA SER A 192 7.80 -25.22 4.26
C SER A 192 6.80 -26.11 3.51
N ASP A 193 5.62 -25.58 3.19
CA ASP A 193 4.59 -26.17 2.34
C ASP A 193 3.85 -25.04 1.59
N PHE A 194 2.90 -25.38 0.70
CA PHE A 194 2.11 -24.40 -0.08
C PHE A 194 1.32 -23.41 0.81
N ASP A 195 0.95 -23.81 2.02
CA ASP A 195 0.15 -23.05 3.00
C ASP A 195 0.84 -22.83 4.35
N THR A 196 2.07 -23.28 4.53
CA THR A 196 2.76 -23.25 5.82
C THR A 196 4.11 -22.56 5.72
N ILE A 197 4.37 -21.64 6.65
CA ILE A 197 5.64 -20.89 6.75
C ILE A 197 6.34 -21.30 8.04
N SER A 198 7.63 -21.67 7.94
CA SER A 198 8.45 -22.05 9.08
C SER A 198 9.53 -21.00 9.35
N VAL A 199 9.63 -20.57 10.60
CA VAL A 199 10.65 -19.64 11.10
C VAL A 199 11.24 -20.20 12.39
N LYS A 200 12.52 -20.53 12.37
CA LYS A 200 13.23 -21.01 13.58
C LYS A 200 13.57 -19.83 14.48
N SER A 201 13.67 -20.10 15.80
CA SER A 201 14.20 -19.12 16.76
C SER A 201 15.66 -18.78 16.41
N GLN A 202 15.93 -17.51 16.18
CA GLN A 202 17.25 -17.00 15.77
C GLN A 202 17.30 -15.47 15.94
N ALA A 203 18.48 -14.89 15.96
CA ALA A 203 18.64 -13.44 16.05
C ALA A 203 18.68 -12.79 14.66
N TYR A 204 18.04 -11.65 14.52
CA TYR A 204 18.27 -10.78 13.39
C TYR A 204 19.71 -10.24 13.39
N GLN A 205 20.30 -10.10 12.20
CA GLN A 205 21.60 -9.49 12.01
C GLN A 205 21.43 -8.02 11.63
N GLN A 206 22.24 -7.17 12.24
CA GLN A 206 22.34 -5.78 11.80
C GLN A 206 22.94 -5.73 10.40
N ARG A 207 22.23 -5.03 9.49
CA ARG A 207 22.71 -4.79 8.12
C ARG A 207 22.31 -3.40 7.65
N ALA A 208 23.18 -2.77 6.88
CA ALA A 208 22.81 -1.59 6.11
C ALA A 208 21.79 -2.02 5.04
N TYR A 209 20.68 -1.32 4.96
CA TYR A 209 19.62 -1.61 3.99
C TYR A 209 19.06 -0.31 3.42
N THR A 210 19.10 -0.19 2.11
CA THR A 210 18.55 0.98 1.38
C THR A 210 17.21 0.63 0.80
N ILE A 211 16.18 1.39 1.19
CA ILE A 211 14.79 1.19 0.76
C ILE A 211 14.63 1.54 -0.72
N GLU A 212 14.03 0.67 -1.50
CA GLU A 212 13.63 0.90 -2.89
C GLU A 212 12.44 1.87 -2.98
N SER A 213 12.31 2.59 -4.09
CA SER A 213 11.14 3.44 -4.35
C SER A 213 9.85 2.64 -4.50
N ASP A 214 8.71 3.30 -4.27
CA ASP A 214 7.40 2.68 -4.14
C ASP A 214 6.74 2.39 -5.50
N TRP A 215 6.47 1.11 -5.78
CA TRP A 215 5.79 0.68 -7.00
C TRP A 215 4.29 0.99 -7.00
N SER A 216 3.67 1.12 -5.84
CA SER A 216 2.27 1.61 -5.78
C SER A 216 2.21 3.07 -6.22
N ALA A 217 3.16 3.90 -5.77
CA ALA A 217 3.28 5.30 -6.19
C ALA A 217 3.55 5.43 -7.69
N ALA A 218 4.33 4.50 -8.27
CA ALA A 218 4.57 4.47 -9.70
C ALA A 218 3.28 4.33 -10.52
N SER A 219 2.26 3.63 -10.02
CA SER A 219 1.02 3.35 -10.76
C SER A 219 0.32 4.60 -11.30
N TYR A 220 0.38 5.71 -10.57
CA TYR A 220 -0.22 6.98 -10.99
C TYR A 220 0.51 7.61 -12.18
N TRP A 221 1.81 7.38 -12.31
CA TRP A 221 2.60 7.82 -13.46
C TRP A 221 2.35 6.97 -14.70
N TYR A 222 2.09 5.66 -14.50
CA TYR A 222 1.60 4.80 -15.58
C TYR A 222 0.23 5.26 -16.07
N GLU A 223 -0.67 5.59 -15.15
CA GLU A 223 -2.00 6.13 -15.45
C GLU A 223 -1.92 7.43 -16.25
N ILE A 224 -1.10 8.39 -15.81
CA ILE A 224 -0.86 9.66 -16.50
C ILE A 224 -0.47 9.41 -17.96
N LEU A 225 0.49 8.53 -18.22
CA LEU A 225 0.90 8.24 -19.60
C LEU A 225 -0.16 7.45 -20.37
N ALA A 226 -0.94 6.59 -19.74
CA ALA A 226 -2.02 5.87 -20.42
C ALA A 226 -3.14 6.82 -20.87
N LEU A 227 -3.39 7.89 -20.11
CA LEU A 227 -4.41 8.89 -20.40
C LEU A 227 -3.99 9.92 -21.45
N THR A 228 -2.69 10.25 -21.59
CA THR A 228 -2.25 11.25 -22.60
C THR A 228 -2.41 10.73 -24.03
N ASP A 229 -2.75 11.59 -24.99
CA ASP A 229 -2.78 11.25 -26.41
C ASP A 229 -1.44 11.55 -27.12
N ASP A 230 -0.58 12.38 -26.51
CA ASP A 230 0.72 12.70 -27.09
C ASP A 230 1.70 11.51 -26.99
N THR A 231 1.97 10.89 -28.12
CA THR A 231 2.87 9.72 -28.23
C THR A 231 4.34 10.05 -27.93
N ARG A 232 4.72 11.33 -27.85
CA ARG A 232 6.07 11.78 -27.50
C ARG A 232 6.25 11.90 -25.99
N SER A 233 5.15 11.91 -25.25
CA SER A 233 5.19 11.99 -23.77
C SER A 233 5.95 10.78 -23.21
N LYS A 234 6.78 11.05 -22.20
CA LYS A 234 7.56 10.06 -21.47
C LYS A 234 7.75 10.48 -20.01
N VAL A 235 7.89 9.50 -19.14
CA VAL A 235 8.20 9.71 -17.72
C VAL A 235 9.35 8.82 -17.32
N ALA A 236 10.37 9.39 -16.68
CA ALA A 236 11.46 8.66 -16.06
C ALA A 236 11.21 8.58 -14.56
N LEU A 237 11.12 7.38 -14.00
CA LEU A 237 10.87 7.12 -12.59
C LEU A 237 12.15 6.62 -11.93
N GLN A 238 12.74 7.43 -11.06
CA GLN A 238 13.98 7.11 -10.36
C GLN A 238 13.71 6.30 -9.11
N GLY A 239 14.63 5.36 -8.79
CA GLY A 239 14.60 4.53 -7.60
C GLY A 239 13.90 3.18 -7.77
N LEU A 240 13.30 2.90 -8.92
CA LEU A 240 12.66 1.61 -9.23
C LEU A 240 13.66 0.60 -9.79
N LYS A 241 13.67 -0.61 -9.23
CA LYS A 241 14.57 -1.70 -9.69
C LYS A 241 13.84 -2.67 -10.59
N ASP A 242 14.52 -3.15 -11.63
CA ASP A 242 14.07 -4.36 -12.33
C ASP A 242 14.22 -5.56 -11.38
N GLY A 243 13.24 -6.46 -11.39
CA GLY A 243 13.22 -7.59 -10.45
C GLY A 243 12.86 -7.23 -9.01
N SER A 244 12.17 -6.10 -8.78
CA SER A 244 11.63 -5.71 -7.47
C SER A 244 10.80 -6.83 -6.84
N ARG A 245 10.89 -6.94 -5.50
CA ARG A 245 10.07 -7.85 -4.70
C ARG A 245 8.74 -7.24 -4.26
N GLN A 246 8.48 -5.99 -4.58
CA GLN A 246 7.17 -5.38 -4.35
C GLN A 246 6.15 -5.99 -5.32
N GLY A 247 5.04 -6.53 -4.80
CA GLY A 247 3.97 -7.13 -5.62
C GLY A 247 3.40 -6.16 -6.65
N ASP A 248 3.34 -4.87 -6.30
CA ASP A 248 2.82 -3.81 -7.15
C ASP A 248 3.74 -3.49 -8.36
N SER A 249 4.95 -4.06 -8.42
CA SER A 249 5.77 -4.02 -9.65
C SER A 249 5.08 -4.67 -10.86
N ALA A 250 4.01 -5.44 -10.62
CA ALA A 250 3.13 -5.97 -11.65
C ALA A 250 2.47 -4.86 -12.50
N VAL A 251 2.40 -3.62 -11.99
CA VAL A 251 1.86 -2.46 -12.72
C VAL A 251 2.46 -2.33 -14.12
N ARG A 252 3.74 -2.62 -14.31
CA ARG A 252 4.43 -2.57 -15.61
C ARG A 252 3.83 -3.53 -16.64
N TYR A 253 3.40 -4.71 -16.20
CA TYR A 253 2.76 -5.70 -17.09
C TYR A 253 1.29 -5.34 -17.35
N ILE A 254 0.59 -4.89 -16.32
CA ILE A 254 -0.81 -4.48 -16.43
C ILE A 254 -0.94 -3.31 -17.40
N PHE A 255 -0.14 -2.26 -17.22
CA PHE A 255 -0.18 -1.08 -18.09
C PHE A 255 0.48 -1.30 -19.46
N SER A 256 1.24 -2.36 -19.66
CA SER A 256 1.67 -2.73 -21.02
C SER A 256 0.48 -3.08 -21.91
N LEU A 257 -0.58 -3.66 -21.35
CA LEU A 257 -1.85 -3.91 -22.04
C LEU A 257 -2.56 -2.62 -22.42
N LEU A 258 -2.37 -1.57 -21.63
CA LEU A 258 -2.91 -0.21 -21.84
C LEU A 258 -1.99 0.67 -22.72
N GLY A 259 -0.93 0.11 -23.28
CA GLY A 259 -0.04 0.79 -24.22
C GLY A 259 1.14 1.53 -23.56
N ILE A 260 1.58 1.14 -22.37
CA ILE A 260 2.74 1.71 -21.70
C ILE A 260 3.90 0.71 -21.68
N LYS A 261 5.00 1.08 -22.31
CA LYS A 261 6.25 0.31 -22.29
C LYS A 261 7.14 0.80 -21.16
N THR A 262 7.66 -0.13 -20.37
CA THR A 262 8.68 0.11 -19.36
C THR A 262 10.03 -0.38 -19.85
N SER A 263 11.06 0.44 -19.76
CA SER A 263 12.45 0.05 -19.98
C SER A 263 13.29 0.53 -18.80
N PHE A 264 14.25 -0.29 -18.38
CA PHE A 264 15.16 0.07 -17.30
C PHE A 264 16.50 0.53 -17.89
N LYS A 265 17.09 1.57 -17.30
CA LYS A 265 18.49 1.91 -17.57
C LYS A 265 19.35 1.19 -16.57
N ASP A 266 20.45 0.63 -17.06
CA ASP A 266 21.49 0.08 -16.23
C ASP A 266 22.06 1.17 -15.30
N LYS A 267 22.32 0.77 -14.07
CA LYS A 267 22.83 1.65 -13.03
C LYS A 267 24.29 2.01 -13.35
N ASP A 268 24.59 3.28 -13.65
CA ASP A 268 25.92 3.81 -13.45
C ASP A 268 26.22 3.83 -11.95
N SER A 269 27.47 3.61 -11.57
CA SER A 269 27.91 3.40 -10.17
C SER A 269 27.46 4.48 -9.16
N ASN A 270 26.98 5.64 -9.63
CA ASN A 270 26.57 6.80 -8.82
C ASN A 270 25.13 7.27 -9.06
N SER A 271 24.32 6.59 -9.86
CA SER A 271 22.91 6.98 -10.15
C SER A 271 21.91 6.03 -9.48
N LEU A 272 20.71 6.55 -9.18
CA LEU A 272 19.58 5.69 -8.82
C LEU A 272 19.17 4.84 -10.04
N PRO A 273 18.65 3.61 -9.84
CA PRO A 273 18.04 2.85 -10.94
C PRO A 273 16.86 3.64 -11.49
N GLU A 274 16.65 3.58 -12.81
CA GLU A 274 15.63 4.38 -13.48
C GLU A 274 14.76 3.51 -14.39
N ALA A 275 13.43 3.61 -14.23
CA ALA A 275 12.45 3.04 -15.14
C ALA A 275 11.92 4.15 -16.07
N ILE A 276 12.05 3.96 -17.38
CA ILE A 276 11.55 4.88 -18.38
C ILE A 276 10.25 4.35 -18.95
N LEU A 277 9.21 5.14 -18.81
CA LEU A 277 7.87 4.88 -19.32
C LEU A 277 7.67 5.63 -20.64
N THR A 278 7.24 4.90 -21.66
CA THR A 278 6.92 5.46 -22.98
C THR A 278 5.64 4.84 -23.51
N ARG A 279 5.00 5.52 -24.46
CA ARG A 279 3.78 5.02 -25.08
C ARG A 279 4.06 4.09 -26.25
N HIS A 280 3.17 3.11 -26.43
CA HIS A 280 3.03 2.31 -27.66
C HIS A 280 1.55 2.07 -27.99
N SER A 281 1.26 1.38 -29.08
CA SER A 281 -0.12 1.10 -29.48
C SER A 281 -0.82 0.20 -28.47
N ARG A 282 -1.99 0.63 -28.00
CA ARG A 282 -2.88 -0.18 -27.18
C ARG A 282 -3.55 -1.26 -28.05
N MET A 283 -3.63 -2.48 -27.53
CA MET A 283 -4.24 -3.63 -28.25
C MET A 283 -5.44 -4.23 -27.48
N LEU A 284 -5.81 -3.67 -26.34
CA LEU A 284 -6.81 -4.24 -25.44
C LEU A 284 -8.19 -3.61 -25.68
N ASN A 285 -9.20 -4.46 -25.92
CA ASN A 285 -10.61 -4.05 -26.09
C ASN A 285 -11.46 -4.25 -24.82
N ARG A 286 -11.01 -5.09 -23.88
CA ARG A 286 -11.62 -5.37 -22.60
C ARG A 286 -10.53 -5.79 -21.63
N MET A 287 -10.65 -5.42 -20.37
CA MET A 287 -9.68 -5.79 -19.34
C MET A 287 -10.31 -6.69 -18.29
N GLU A 288 -9.66 -7.83 -18.05
CA GLU A 288 -10.00 -8.73 -16.95
C GLU A 288 -8.76 -8.90 -16.07
N TYR A 289 -8.92 -8.71 -14.76
CA TYR A 289 -7.79 -8.82 -13.84
C TYR A 289 -8.25 -9.21 -12.43
N ASP A 290 -7.47 -10.11 -11.79
CA ASP A 290 -7.66 -10.50 -10.39
C ASP A 290 -6.68 -9.75 -9.50
N PHE A 291 -7.20 -8.82 -8.69
CA PHE A 291 -6.43 -7.99 -7.76
C PHE A 291 -6.14 -8.66 -6.42
N THR A 292 -6.42 -9.94 -6.24
CA THR A 292 -6.15 -10.69 -5.01
C THR A 292 -4.72 -10.45 -4.50
N ASN A 293 -3.74 -10.36 -5.41
CA ASN A 293 -2.33 -10.18 -5.08
C ASN A 293 -1.83 -8.74 -5.12
N GLN A 294 -2.51 -7.83 -5.81
CA GLN A 294 -2.15 -6.41 -5.95
C GLN A 294 -3.34 -5.46 -5.68
N PRO A 295 -4.01 -5.60 -4.52
CA PRO A 295 -5.23 -4.83 -4.25
C PRO A 295 -5.03 -3.31 -4.27
N ASP A 296 -3.80 -2.86 -4.03
CA ASP A 296 -3.46 -1.44 -4.00
C ASP A 296 -3.33 -0.79 -5.39
N LEU A 297 -3.32 -1.58 -6.47
CA LEU A 297 -3.37 -1.08 -7.86
C LEU A 297 -4.80 -0.95 -8.39
N ALA A 298 -5.79 -1.51 -7.72
CA ALA A 298 -7.16 -1.60 -8.23
C ALA A 298 -7.77 -0.23 -8.53
N GLN A 299 -7.64 0.75 -7.62
CA GLN A 299 -8.25 2.06 -7.77
C GLN A 299 -7.74 2.79 -9.02
N THR A 300 -6.44 2.72 -9.31
CA THR A 300 -5.84 3.29 -10.52
C THR A 300 -6.46 2.68 -11.78
N LEU A 301 -6.66 1.36 -11.82
CA LEU A 301 -7.24 0.68 -12.99
C LEU A 301 -8.75 0.92 -13.12
N ILE A 302 -9.48 1.00 -12.00
CA ILE A 302 -10.91 1.31 -11.96
C ILE A 302 -11.17 2.73 -12.49
N ALA A 303 -10.29 3.68 -12.18
CA ALA A 303 -10.39 5.04 -12.67
C ALA A 303 -10.05 5.15 -14.16
N VAL A 304 -8.95 4.57 -14.59
CA VAL A 304 -8.41 4.77 -15.96
C VAL A 304 -9.21 4.04 -17.03
N CYS A 305 -9.70 2.81 -16.78
CA CYS A 305 -10.33 1.99 -17.81
C CYS A 305 -11.60 2.63 -18.40
N PRO A 306 -12.59 3.12 -17.61
CA PRO A 306 -13.77 3.77 -18.17
C PRO A 306 -13.44 5.06 -18.94
N ILE A 307 -12.49 5.84 -18.46
CA ILE A 307 -12.03 7.08 -19.12
C ILE A 307 -11.41 6.77 -20.50
N LEU A 308 -10.72 5.64 -20.63
CA LEU A 308 -10.18 5.16 -21.91
C LEU A 308 -11.21 4.42 -22.77
N GLY A 309 -12.45 4.28 -22.30
CA GLY A 309 -13.50 3.51 -22.99
C GLY A 309 -13.22 2.00 -23.03
N ILE A 310 -12.51 1.46 -22.04
CA ILE A 310 -12.16 0.03 -21.95
C ILE A 310 -13.10 -0.63 -20.95
N PRO A 311 -14.05 -1.47 -21.39
CA PRO A 311 -14.83 -2.31 -20.50
C PRO A 311 -13.91 -3.19 -19.64
N PHE A 312 -14.31 -3.43 -18.39
CA PHE A 312 -13.52 -4.26 -17.49
C PHE A 312 -14.38 -5.15 -16.60
N HIS A 313 -13.76 -6.24 -16.13
CA HIS A 313 -14.22 -7.03 -14.99
C HIS A 313 -13.04 -7.33 -14.07
N PHE A 314 -13.10 -6.79 -12.85
CA PHE A 314 -12.06 -6.92 -11.86
C PHE A 314 -12.55 -7.73 -10.67
N THR A 315 -11.77 -8.74 -10.27
CA THR A 315 -12.04 -9.64 -9.16
C THR A 315 -11.01 -9.47 -8.05
N GLY A 316 -11.16 -10.19 -6.93
CA GLY A 316 -10.19 -10.14 -5.83
C GLY A 316 -10.24 -8.85 -5.00
N LEU A 317 -11.33 -8.09 -5.06
CA LEU A 317 -11.46 -6.76 -4.45
C LEU A 317 -11.95 -6.77 -2.99
N GLY A 318 -12.31 -7.92 -2.43
CA GLY A 318 -12.98 -8.01 -1.12
C GLY A 318 -12.26 -7.29 0.03
N THR A 319 -10.92 -7.23 0.00
CA THR A 319 -10.15 -6.51 1.03
C THR A 319 -10.29 -5.00 0.96
N LEU A 320 -10.76 -4.44 -0.15
CA LEU A 320 -10.88 -2.99 -0.34
C LEU A 320 -11.99 -2.37 0.52
N LYS A 321 -12.97 -3.16 0.96
CA LYS A 321 -14.06 -2.69 1.83
C LYS A 321 -13.61 -2.30 3.24
N ILE A 322 -12.52 -2.87 3.73
CA ILE A 322 -12.04 -2.70 5.11
C ILE A 322 -10.74 -1.89 5.20
N LYS A 323 -10.42 -1.14 4.15
CA LYS A 323 -9.25 -0.24 4.09
C LYS A 323 -9.58 1.11 4.77
N GLU A 324 -8.93 2.18 4.35
CA GLU A 324 -9.16 3.54 4.83
C GLU A 324 -10.64 3.95 4.71
N THR A 325 -11.25 3.58 3.60
CA THR A 325 -12.69 3.66 3.34
C THR A 325 -13.18 2.34 2.74
N ASP A 326 -14.48 2.18 2.50
CA ASP A 326 -14.97 1.21 1.52
C ASP A 326 -14.62 1.73 0.11
N ARG A 327 -13.47 1.26 -0.40
CA ARG A 327 -12.92 1.73 -1.68
C ARG A 327 -13.80 1.38 -2.87
N ILE A 328 -14.53 0.25 -2.81
CA ILE A 328 -15.44 -0.15 -3.89
C ILE A 328 -16.56 0.86 -4.00
N GLU A 329 -17.22 1.14 -2.90
CA GLU A 329 -18.35 2.08 -2.87
C GLU A 329 -17.89 3.51 -3.18
N ALA A 330 -16.72 3.93 -2.69
CA ALA A 330 -16.14 5.23 -3.01
C ALA A 330 -15.87 5.37 -4.51
N MET A 331 -15.23 4.38 -5.14
CA MET A 331 -14.95 4.41 -6.58
C MET A 331 -16.24 4.45 -7.40
N LYS A 332 -17.27 3.70 -7.04
CA LYS A 332 -18.58 3.74 -7.72
C LYS A 332 -19.20 5.13 -7.69
N ARG A 333 -19.25 5.74 -6.49
CA ARG A 333 -19.83 7.07 -6.30
C ARG A 333 -19.10 8.16 -7.08
N GLU A 334 -17.78 8.14 -7.02
CA GLU A 334 -16.99 9.18 -7.66
C GLU A 334 -16.96 9.02 -9.19
N MET A 335 -16.93 7.79 -9.71
CA MET A 335 -17.05 7.53 -11.15
C MET A 335 -18.45 7.86 -11.69
N GLU A 336 -19.52 7.69 -10.89
CA GLU A 336 -20.89 8.08 -11.25
C GLU A 336 -21.01 9.60 -11.43
N LYS A 337 -20.35 10.42 -10.57
CA LYS A 337 -20.28 11.88 -10.76
C LYS A 337 -19.67 12.27 -12.11
N LEU A 338 -18.73 11.45 -12.61
CA LEU A 338 -18.08 11.63 -13.91
C LEU A 338 -18.86 11.02 -15.08
N GLY A 339 -20.03 10.43 -14.82
CA GLY A 339 -20.90 9.86 -15.82
C GLY A 339 -20.66 8.37 -16.15
N TYR A 340 -20.03 7.60 -15.26
CA TYR A 340 -19.73 6.17 -15.44
C TYR A 340 -20.42 5.33 -14.37
N ILE A 341 -21.26 4.35 -14.78
CA ILE A 341 -21.99 3.47 -13.87
C ILE A 341 -21.21 2.16 -13.71
N LEU A 342 -20.65 1.95 -12.53
CA LEU A 342 -19.94 0.72 -12.19
C LEU A 342 -20.85 -0.25 -11.43
N TYR A 343 -20.74 -1.54 -11.73
CA TYR A 343 -21.50 -2.60 -11.08
C TYR A 343 -20.63 -3.37 -10.09
N ASP A 344 -21.09 -3.44 -8.85
CA ASP A 344 -20.48 -4.24 -7.77
C ASP A 344 -21.19 -5.59 -7.70
N GLU A 345 -20.42 -6.67 -7.81
CA GLU A 345 -20.91 -8.03 -7.63
C GLU A 345 -20.41 -8.56 -6.27
N ASN A 346 -21.33 -8.64 -5.32
CA ASN A 346 -21.10 -9.21 -3.97
C ASN A 346 -20.01 -8.52 -3.14
N GLY A 347 -19.58 -7.30 -3.49
CA GLY A 347 -18.52 -6.57 -2.80
C GLY A 347 -17.13 -7.15 -2.94
N THR A 348 -16.92 -8.01 -3.91
CA THR A 348 -15.63 -8.65 -4.20
C THR A 348 -15.18 -8.48 -5.64
N GLU A 349 -16.10 -8.04 -6.49
CA GLU A 349 -15.89 -7.86 -7.92
C GLU A 349 -16.49 -6.53 -8.37
N LEU A 350 -15.89 -5.90 -9.36
CA LEU A 350 -16.37 -4.65 -9.95
C LEU A 350 -16.28 -4.73 -11.47
N SER A 351 -17.32 -4.32 -12.15
CA SER A 351 -17.34 -4.33 -13.62
C SER A 351 -17.89 -3.04 -14.21
N TRP A 352 -17.50 -2.77 -15.45
CA TRP A 352 -18.05 -1.74 -16.30
C TRP A 352 -18.05 -2.24 -17.75
N ASN A 353 -19.21 -2.15 -18.43
CA ASN A 353 -19.36 -2.63 -19.82
C ASN A 353 -19.72 -1.50 -20.79
N GLY A 354 -19.52 -0.25 -20.39
CA GLY A 354 -19.83 0.92 -21.22
C GLY A 354 -21.03 1.75 -20.73
N GLU A 355 -21.63 1.39 -19.60
CA GLU A 355 -22.81 2.08 -19.07
C GLU A 355 -22.45 3.50 -18.62
N ARG A 356 -23.32 4.46 -19.01
CA ARG A 356 -23.14 5.88 -18.76
C ARG A 356 -24.38 6.48 -18.11
N CYS A 357 -24.16 7.55 -17.35
CA CYS A 357 -25.20 8.47 -16.90
C CYS A 357 -24.81 9.90 -17.27
N GLU A 358 -25.70 10.85 -17.02
CA GLU A 358 -25.39 12.27 -17.17
C GLU A 358 -24.37 12.68 -16.08
N PRO A 359 -23.20 13.21 -16.45
CA PRO A 359 -22.21 13.64 -15.45
C PRO A 359 -22.73 14.85 -14.67
N MET A 360 -22.29 15.02 -13.45
CA MET A 360 -22.55 16.23 -12.67
C MET A 360 -21.94 17.45 -13.36
N ALA A 361 -22.55 18.60 -13.27
CA ALA A 361 -22.13 19.83 -13.94
C ALA A 361 -20.73 20.31 -13.49
N GLU A 362 -20.40 20.17 -12.21
CA GLU A 362 -19.10 20.52 -11.63
C GLU A 362 -18.74 19.45 -10.59
N PRO A 363 -18.26 18.28 -11.02
CA PRO A 363 -18.01 17.19 -10.09
C PRO A 363 -16.83 17.49 -9.20
N ILE A 364 -17.02 17.36 -7.89
CA ILE A 364 -15.97 17.42 -6.87
C ILE A 364 -15.76 16.00 -6.37
N ILE A 365 -14.52 15.53 -6.49
CA ILE A 365 -14.13 14.20 -6.03
C ILE A 365 -13.85 14.24 -4.53
N GLU A 366 -14.59 13.42 -3.79
CA GLU A 366 -14.36 13.21 -2.37
C GLU A 366 -13.28 12.17 -2.15
N THR A 367 -12.37 12.44 -1.23
CA THR A 367 -11.23 11.53 -0.96
C THR A 367 -11.50 10.52 0.13
N TYR A 368 -12.55 10.69 0.94
CA TYR A 368 -12.92 9.75 2.03
C TYR A 368 -11.76 9.42 2.97
N GLU A 369 -10.89 10.39 3.26
CA GLU A 369 -9.65 10.18 4.03
C GLU A 369 -8.71 9.12 3.43
N ASP A 370 -8.85 8.82 2.14
CA ASP A 370 -8.04 7.84 1.42
C ASP A 370 -7.17 8.50 0.34
N HIS A 371 -5.87 8.45 0.55
CA HIS A 371 -4.86 8.99 -0.36
C HIS A 371 -4.97 8.45 -1.80
N ARG A 372 -5.39 7.17 -1.97
CA ARG A 372 -5.51 6.56 -3.29
C ARG A 372 -6.66 7.15 -4.10
N MET A 373 -7.72 7.64 -3.45
CA MET A 373 -8.79 8.37 -4.13
C MET A 373 -8.24 9.65 -4.78
N ALA A 374 -7.54 10.47 -4.01
CA ALA A 374 -6.93 11.69 -4.55
C ALA A 374 -5.99 11.40 -5.74
N MET A 375 -5.10 10.41 -5.56
CA MET A 375 -4.04 10.11 -6.53
C MET A 375 -4.53 9.40 -7.79
N SER A 376 -5.59 8.59 -7.70
CA SER A 376 -6.18 7.90 -8.87
C SER A 376 -7.14 8.80 -9.66
N PHE A 377 -7.70 9.85 -9.06
CA PHE A 377 -8.59 10.75 -9.79
C PHE A 377 -7.87 11.97 -10.39
N ALA A 378 -6.79 12.45 -9.78
CA ALA A 378 -6.05 13.61 -10.27
C ALA A 378 -5.60 13.48 -11.73
N PRO A 379 -5.07 12.33 -12.21
CA PRO A 379 -4.66 12.15 -13.60
C PRO A 379 -5.81 12.25 -14.62
N LEU A 380 -7.07 12.04 -14.18
CA LEU A 380 -8.23 12.09 -15.08
C LEU A 380 -8.43 13.46 -15.71
N ALA A 381 -7.86 14.54 -15.12
CA ALA A 381 -7.81 15.87 -15.71
C ALA A 381 -7.29 15.86 -17.16
N ILE A 382 -6.42 14.90 -17.52
CA ILE A 382 -5.86 14.76 -18.88
C ILE A 382 -6.98 14.54 -19.93
N LYS A 383 -8.04 13.83 -19.57
CA LYS A 383 -9.15 13.53 -20.48
C LYS A 383 -10.38 14.40 -20.25
N LEU A 384 -10.54 14.87 -19.01
CA LEU A 384 -11.71 15.67 -18.62
C LEU A 384 -11.48 17.18 -18.80
N GLY A 385 -10.22 17.60 -19.01
CA GLY A 385 -9.78 19.01 -19.08
C GLY A 385 -9.52 19.60 -17.69
N GLU A 386 -10.39 19.37 -16.73
CA GLU A 386 -10.28 19.80 -15.34
C GLU A 386 -10.82 18.72 -14.41
N ILE A 387 -10.26 18.62 -13.20
CA ILE A 387 -10.84 17.84 -12.11
C ILE A 387 -10.68 18.58 -10.78
N ARG A 388 -11.69 18.45 -9.92
CA ARG A 388 -11.70 19.06 -8.59
C ARG A 388 -11.63 17.97 -7.53
N ILE A 389 -10.71 18.11 -6.58
CA ILE A 389 -10.46 17.15 -5.51
C ILE A 389 -10.59 17.84 -4.17
N ASN A 390 -11.49 17.31 -3.32
CA ASN A 390 -11.66 17.75 -1.95
C ASN A 390 -10.67 17.00 -1.03
N HIS A 391 -10.19 17.67 0.02
CA HIS A 391 -9.21 17.13 0.96
C HIS A 391 -7.96 16.53 0.30
N PRO A 392 -7.24 17.29 -0.55
CA PRO A 392 -6.06 16.81 -1.27
C PRO A 392 -4.87 16.46 -0.37
N GLU A 393 -4.84 16.93 0.89
CA GLU A 393 -3.80 16.68 1.89
C GLU A 393 -3.65 15.20 2.26
N VAL A 394 -4.64 14.37 2.00
CA VAL A 394 -4.63 12.92 2.31
C VAL A 394 -3.48 12.16 1.66
N VAL A 395 -2.84 12.71 0.62
CA VAL A 395 -1.71 12.07 -0.08
C VAL A 395 -0.48 11.91 0.82
N SER A 396 -0.36 12.73 1.89
CA SER A 396 0.74 12.66 2.87
C SER A 396 0.88 11.28 3.50
N LYS A 397 -0.19 10.49 3.51
CA LYS A 397 -0.22 9.14 4.05
C LYS A 397 0.71 8.16 3.34
N SER A 398 1.03 8.36 2.05
CA SER A 398 1.91 7.47 1.30
C SER A 398 2.78 8.14 0.24
N TYR A 399 2.44 9.35 -0.20
CA TYR A 399 3.17 10.10 -1.21
C TYR A 399 3.07 11.61 -0.92
N PRO A 400 3.80 12.12 0.11
CA PRO A 400 3.68 13.50 0.55
C PRO A 400 3.92 14.54 -0.54
N HIS A 401 4.85 14.26 -1.47
CA HIS A 401 5.25 15.19 -2.55
C HIS A 401 4.47 15.00 -3.87
N TYR A 402 3.35 14.24 -3.85
CA TYR A 402 2.59 13.93 -5.07
C TYR A 402 2.18 15.18 -5.86
N TRP A 403 1.66 16.19 -5.18
CA TRP A 403 1.24 17.43 -5.83
C TRP A 403 2.40 18.25 -6.39
N ASP A 404 3.55 18.25 -5.74
CA ASP A 404 4.75 18.92 -6.21
C ASP A 404 5.33 18.21 -7.44
N ASP A 405 5.31 16.90 -7.45
CA ASP A 405 5.72 16.10 -8.59
C ASP A 405 4.78 16.29 -9.79
N LEU A 406 3.47 16.40 -9.58
CA LEU A 406 2.53 16.77 -10.64
C LEU A 406 2.81 18.17 -11.19
N ARG A 407 3.06 19.17 -10.33
CA ARG A 407 3.47 20.52 -10.79
C ARG A 407 4.76 20.48 -11.60
N LYS A 408 5.74 19.70 -11.16
CA LYS A 408 7.00 19.45 -11.89
C LYS A 408 6.77 18.82 -13.26
N ALA A 409 5.76 17.95 -13.38
CA ALA A 409 5.34 17.36 -14.65
C ALA A 409 4.52 18.31 -15.54
N GLY A 410 4.26 19.53 -15.08
CA GLY A 410 3.56 20.58 -15.83
C GLY A 410 2.07 20.71 -15.52
N PHE A 411 1.52 19.94 -14.58
CA PHE A 411 0.15 20.12 -14.14
C PHE A 411 -0.02 21.47 -13.43
N HIS A 412 -1.10 22.17 -13.73
CA HIS A 412 -1.49 23.36 -13.00
C HIS A 412 -2.46 22.97 -11.88
N ILE A 413 -2.13 23.30 -10.65
CA ILE A 413 -2.91 22.97 -9.46
C ILE A 413 -3.21 24.26 -8.71
N GLN A 414 -4.47 24.65 -8.72
CA GLN A 414 -4.98 25.81 -8.01
C GLN A 414 -5.66 25.36 -6.71
N GLU A 415 -5.28 25.98 -5.61
CA GLU A 415 -5.96 25.80 -4.32
C GLU A 415 -7.18 26.74 -4.25
N VAL A 416 -8.28 26.19 -3.76
CA VAL A 416 -9.55 26.90 -3.54
C VAL A 416 -10.06 26.52 -2.14
N ASP A 417 -10.61 27.51 -1.44
CA ASP A 417 -11.16 27.34 -0.08
C ASP A 417 -12.46 26.49 -0.06
#